data_cc431fca8fd832e9670ec623d31bc8f2
#
_entry.id   cc431fca8fd832e9670ec623d31bc8f2
#
_cell.length_a   1.000
_cell.length_b   1.000
_cell.length_c   1.000
_cell.angle_alpha   90.00
_cell.angle_beta   90.00
_cell.angle_gamma   90.00
#
_symmetry.space_group_name_H-M   'P 1'
#
loop_
_entity.id
_entity.type
_entity.pdbx_description
1 polymer ?
#
loop_
_entity_poly.entity_id
_entity_poly.type
_entity_poly.pdbx_seq_one_letter_code
_entity_poly.pdbx_strand_id
1 'polypeptide(L)'
;MRRWLLPLVLLAEIALFTNLSGQSFASASDSGSYFKSYFADLICQSAPVLLLAFGMTIVLMTAGIDLSVGSLVALVACVMSSFPAGTEFWWTAVPLGLALALLLGATNGALIAWLDVPPIIATLGTMILYRGLCFVVMGDLEKSPFLSVPAYERLGQISGASLLVLLTFIILGFWLNCSRWLHEILMLGGNPIAARYAGIPVTRRIMQVYSLVGLLGFLAALTFTARNSSVSASSLTDRKSVV
;
A
#
# COMPACT_ATOMS: atom_id res chain seq x y z
N MET A 1 -7.11 33.26 13.07
CA MET A 1 -8.36 32.65 12.55
C MET A 1 -8.13 31.39 11.68
N ARG A 2 -7.14 31.34 10.77
CA ARG A 2 -6.92 30.19 9.87
C ARG A 2 -6.54 28.85 10.56
N ARG A 3 -5.92 28.86 11.73
CA ARG A 3 -5.46 27.61 12.40
C ARG A 3 -6.57 26.74 12.98
N TRP A 4 -7.74 27.29 13.25
CA TRP A 4 -8.88 26.58 13.84
C TRP A 4 -9.93 26.16 12.81
N LEU A 5 -9.81 26.61 11.58
CA LEU A 5 -10.79 26.34 10.52
C LEU A 5 -10.77 24.86 10.14
N LEU A 6 -9.59 24.24 10.03
CA LEU A 6 -9.43 22.83 9.69
C LEU A 6 -10.04 21.88 10.74
N PRO A 7 -9.72 22.01 12.06
CA PRO A 7 -10.37 21.18 13.07
C PRO A 7 -11.88 21.44 13.19
N LEU A 8 -12.37 22.66 12.95
CA LEU A 8 -13.81 22.95 12.96
C LEU A 8 -14.53 22.31 11.76
N VAL A 9 -13.94 22.33 10.56
CA VAL A 9 -14.48 21.63 9.39
C VAL A 9 -14.53 20.14 9.63
N LEU A 10 -13.47 19.57 10.19
CA LEU A 10 -13.38 18.12 10.49
C LEU A 10 -14.43 17.70 11.54
N LEU A 11 -14.64 18.51 12.58
CA LEU A 11 -15.69 18.28 13.56
C LEU A 11 -17.10 18.41 12.95
N ALA A 12 -17.30 19.38 12.05
CA ALA A 12 -18.55 19.55 11.34
C ALA A 12 -18.84 18.38 10.39
N GLU A 13 -17.84 17.89 9.67
CA GLU A 13 -17.94 16.69 8.83
C GLU A 13 -18.28 15.44 9.66
N ILE A 14 -17.59 15.22 10.77
CA ILE A 14 -17.89 14.11 11.68
C ILE A 14 -19.33 14.21 12.20
N ALA A 15 -19.76 15.38 12.65
CA ALA A 15 -21.12 15.61 13.14
C ALA A 15 -22.19 15.44 12.05
N LEU A 16 -21.91 15.91 10.84
CA LEU A 16 -22.80 15.76 9.67
C LEU A 16 -22.93 14.27 9.29
N PHE A 17 -21.81 13.56 9.20
CA PHE A 17 -21.79 12.15 8.80
C PHE A 17 -22.50 11.25 9.83
N THR A 18 -22.35 11.55 11.12
CA THR A 18 -23.04 10.83 12.19
C THR A 18 -24.53 11.06 12.18
N ASN A 19 -25.00 12.28 11.83
CA ASN A 19 -26.42 12.56 11.68
C ASN A 19 -27.03 11.94 10.42
N LEU A 20 -26.30 11.94 9.29
CA LEU A 20 -26.78 11.40 8.01
C LEU A 20 -26.78 9.85 7.99
N SER A 21 -25.88 9.20 8.72
CA SER A 21 -25.84 7.74 8.81
C SER A 21 -26.99 7.11 9.61
N GLY A 22 -27.90 7.95 10.19
CA GLY A 22 -29.03 7.50 10.99
C GLY A 22 -28.64 6.79 12.30
N GLN A 23 -27.35 6.70 12.56
CA GLN A 23 -26.80 6.10 13.78
C GLN A 23 -26.62 7.24 14.81
N SER A 24 -27.72 7.54 15.50
CA SER A 24 -27.65 8.49 16.61
C SER A 24 -26.63 7.99 17.64
N PHE A 25 -25.60 8.78 17.92
CA PHE A 25 -24.73 8.60 19.10
C PHE A 25 -25.52 8.57 20.42
N ALA A 26 -26.82 8.82 20.35
CA ALA A 26 -27.72 9.01 21.49
C ALA A 26 -28.43 7.75 22.00
N SER A 27 -28.29 6.58 21.35
CA SER A 27 -28.75 5.32 21.97
C SER A 27 -27.63 4.77 22.85
N ALA A 28 -27.52 5.37 24.00
CA ALA A 28 -26.35 5.38 24.87
C ALA A 28 -26.08 4.10 25.70
N SER A 29 -26.70 2.97 25.42
CA SER A 29 -26.38 1.73 26.13
C SER A 29 -25.22 0.94 25.52
N ASP A 30 -24.86 1.22 24.23
CA ASP A 30 -23.80 0.48 23.52
C ASP A 30 -22.81 1.41 22.78
N SER A 31 -22.86 2.72 23.04
CA SER A 31 -22.04 3.72 22.32
C SER A 31 -20.52 3.48 22.40
N GLY A 32 -20.05 2.88 23.49
CA GLY A 32 -18.64 2.56 23.65
C GLY A 32 -18.15 1.43 22.74
N SER A 33 -18.98 0.44 22.47
CA SER A 33 -18.62 -0.69 21.60
C SER A 33 -18.68 -0.30 20.11
N TYR A 34 -19.67 0.50 19.69
CA TYR A 34 -19.78 1.03 18.33
C TYR A 34 -18.62 1.96 17.98
N PHE A 35 -18.28 2.89 18.87
CA PHE A 35 -17.17 3.80 18.69
C PHE A 35 -15.85 3.01 18.54
N LYS A 36 -15.63 2.03 19.41
CA LYS A 36 -14.45 1.18 19.36
C LYS A 36 -14.37 0.36 18.06
N SER A 37 -15.48 -0.22 17.61
CA SER A 37 -15.51 -0.99 16.36
C SER A 37 -15.31 -0.10 15.13
N TYR A 38 -15.91 1.10 15.11
CA TYR A 38 -15.74 2.06 14.02
C TYR A 38 -14.30 2.53 13.87
N PHE A 39 -13.66 2.95 14.97
CA PHE A 39 -12.24 3.33 14.93
C PHE A 39 -11.34 2.16 14.56
N ALA A 40 -11.69 1.00 15.00
CA ALA A 40 -11.04 -0.24 14.66
C ALA A 40 -11.06 -0.50 13.16
N ASP A 41 -12.20 -0.38 12.56
CA ASP A 41 -12.40 -0.55 11.13
C ASP A 41 -11.65 0.52 10.33
N LEU A 42 -11.64 1.74 10.81
CA LEU A 42 -10.95 2.85 10.17
C LEU A 42 -9.42 2.65 10.17
N ILE A 43 -8.86 2.14 11.27
CA ILE A 43 -7.44 1.78 11.37
C ILE A 43 -7.10 0.65 10.39
N CYS A 44 -7.91 -0.40 10.35
CA CYS A 44 -7.69 -1.52 9.44
C CYS A 44 -7.79 -1.10 7.97
N GLN A 45 -8.76 -0.24 7.62
CA GLN A 45 -8.87 0.32 6.27
C GLN A 45 -7.68 1.19 5.88
N SER A 46 -7.12 1.91 6.84
CA SER A 46 -6.00 2.80 6.62
C SER A 46 -4.66 2.07 6.49
N ALA A 47 -4.55 0.83 6.98
CA ALA A 47 -3.29 0.09 7.01
C ALA A 47 -2.60 -0.03 5.64
N PRO A 48 -3.28 -0.49 4.55
CA PRO A 48 -2.65 -0.53 3.23
C PRO A 48 -2.21 0.85 2.75
N VAL A 49 -3.04 1.87 2.99
CA VAL A 49 -2.76 3.26 2.57
C VAL A 49 -1.53 3.81 3.31
N LEU A 50 -1.40 3.56 4.61
CA LEU A 50 -0.25 3.99 5.40
C LEU A 50 1.06 3.34 4.93
N LEU A 51 1.04 2.04 4.62
CA LEU A 51 2.19 1.34 4.06
C LEU A 51 2.63 1.94 2.72
N LEU A 52 1.66 2.22 1.84
CA LEU A 52 1.93 2.84 0.54
C LEU A 52 2.40 4.30 0.68
N ALA A 53 1.80 5.07 1.59
CA ALA A 53 2.22 6.44 1.86
C ALA A 53 3.67 6.52 2.33
N PHE A 54 4.10 5.56 3.16
CA PHE A 54 5.49 5.45 3.57
C PHE A 54 6.43 5.15 2.39
N GLY A 55 6.04 4.21 1.51
CA GLY A 55 6.79 3.92 0.28
C GLY A 55 6.87 5.13 -0.65
N MET A 56 5.74 5.82 -0.85
CA MET A 56 5.69 7.05 -1.66
C MET A 56 6.55 8.17 -1.09
N THR A 57 6.64 8.30 0.24
CA THR A 57 7.54 9.26 0.88
C THR A 57 8.99 9.02 0.47
N ILE A 58 9.42 7.76 0.44
CA ILE A 58 10.78 7.39 0.03
C ILE A 58 11.02 7.70 -1.46
N VAL A 59 10.05 7.42 -2.33
CA VAL A 59 10.13 7.78 -3.76
C VAL A 59 10.23 9.29 -3.95
N LEU A 60 9.40 10.07 -3.25
CA LEU A 60 9.44 11.53 -3.31
C LEU A 60 10.78 12.12 -2.85
N MET A 61 11.47 11.48 -1.89
CA MET A 61 12.83 11.88 -1.47
C MET A 61 13.85 11.75 -2.61
N THR A 62 13.60 10.92 -3.63
CA THR A 62 14.44 10.82 -4.84
C THR A 62 14.01 11.76 -5.97
N ALA A 63 13.09 12.70 -5.72
CA ALA A 63 12.41 13.53 -6.71
C ALA A 63 11.64 12.71 -7.77
N GLY A 64 11.30 11.44 -7.47
CA GLY A 64 10.47 10.57 -8.29
C GLY A 64 8.99 10.65 -7.91
N ILE A 65 8.12 10.14 -8.80
CA ILE A 65 6.70 9.91 -8.51
C ILE A 65 6.35 8.52 -9.04
N ASP A 66 5.69 7.70 -8.20
CA ASP A 66 5.23 6.37 -8.60
C ASP A 66 3.71 6.31 -8.63
N LEU A 67 3.14 6.32 -9.84
CA LEU A 67 1.69 6.21 -10.05
C LEU A 67 1.22 4.75 -10.11
N SER A 68 2.14 3.80 -10.22
CA SER A 68 1.83 2.39 -10.41
C SER A 68 1.54 1.64 -9.11
N VAL A 69 1.86 2.22 -7.96
CA VAL A 69 1.83 1.56 -6.65
C VAL A 69 0.48 0.91 -6.33
N GLY A 70 -0.63 1.57 -6.64
CA GLY A 70 -1.97 1.02 -6.44
C GLY A 70 -2.26 -0.19 -7.34
N SER A 71 -1.85 -0.12 -8.61
CA SER A 71 -2.02 -1.22 -9.56
C SER A 71 -1.07 -2.39 -9.29
N LEU A 72 0.10 -2.12 -8.72
CA LEU A 72 1.03 -3.14 -8.22
C LEU A 72 0.37 -3.94 -7.09
N VAL A 73 -0.21 -3.25 -6.09
CA VAL A 73 -0.96 -3.90 -4.99
C VAL A 73 -2.10 -4.74 -5.54
N ALA A 74 -2.87 -4.19 -6.48
CA ALA A 74 -3.97 -4.89 -7.13
C ALA A 74 -3.51 -6.20 -7.81
N LEU A 75 -2.44 -6.12 -8.61
CA LEU A 75 -1.93 -7.30 -9.33
C LEU A 75 -1.40 -8.37 -8.37
N VAL A 76 -0.67 -7.97 -7.33
CA VAL A 76 -0.18 -8.90 -6.29
C VAL A 76 -1.35 -9.56 -5.58
N ALA A 77 -2.38 -8.79 -5.20
CA ALA A 77 -3.59 -9.29 -4.59
C ALA A 77 -4.32 -10.29 -5.50
N CYS A 78 -4.48 -9.97 -6.79
CA CYS A 78 -5.09 -10.86 -7.79
C CYS A 78 -4.34 -12.18 -7.91
N VAL A 79 -3.01 -12.14 -8.05
CA VAL A 79 -2.18 -13.34 -8.18
C VAL A 79 -2.27 -14.20 -6.92
N MET A 80 -2.13 -13.61 -5.73
CA MET A 80 -2.27 -14.34 -4.47
C MET A 80 -3.65 -14.98 -4.34
N SER A 81 -4.71 -14.26 -4.72
CA SER A 81 -6.10 -14.75 -4.67
C SER A 81 -6.42 -15.84 -5.70
N SER A 82 -5.54 -16.06 -6.68
CA SER A 82 -5.72 -17.12 -7.68
C SER A 82 -5.35 -18.51 -7.16
N PHE A 83 -4.67 -18.59 -6.03
CA PHE A 83 -4.32 -19.87 -5.40
C PHE A 83 -5.46 -20.39 -4.53
N PRO A 84 -5.63 -21.74 -4.45
CA PRO A 84 -6.65 -22.33 -3.57
C PRO A 84 -6.39 -22.00 -2.11
N ALA A 85 -7.46 -21.87 -1.34
CA ALA A 85 -7.37 -21.67 0.10
C ALA A 85 -6.86 -22.93 0.79
N GLY A 86 -5.89 -22.78 1.71
CA GLY A 86 -5.37 -23.90 2.49
C GLY A 86 -3.97 -23.63 3.04
N THR A 87 -3.36 -24.66 3.63
CA THR A 87 -1.99 -24.58 4.18
C THR A 87 -0.94 -24.28 3.12
N GLU A 88 -1.18 -24.70 1.88
CA GLU A 88 -0.30 -24.42 0.73
C GLU A 88 -0.21 -22.94 0.38
N PHE A 89 -1.22 -22.15 0.78
CA PHE A 89 -1.24 -20.70 0.58
C PHE A 89 0.02 -20.02 1.12
N TRP A 90 0.46 -20.37 2.33
CA TRP A 90 1.64 -19.77 2.93
C TRP A 90 2.93 -20.10 2.22
N TRP A 91 3.03 -21.32 1.71
CA TRP A 91 4.26 -21.83 1.08
C TRP A 91 4.35 -21.50 -0.41
N THR A 92 3.23 -21.18 -1.03
CA THR A 92 3.16 -20.91 -2.49
C THR A 92 2.73 -19.47 -2.79
N ALA A 93 1.53 -19.08 -2.39
CA ALA A 93 0.95 -17.78 -2.76
C ALA A 93 1.68 -16.59 -2.12
N VAL A 94 2.05 -16.69 -0.85
CA VAL A 94 2.73 -15.61 -0.12
C VAL A 94 4.13 -15.35 -0.65
N PRO A 95 5.02 -16.36 -0.81
CA PRO A 95 6.34 -16.15 -1.41
C PRO A 95 6.26 -15.70 -2.86
N LEU A 96 5.32 -16.23 -3.65
CA LEU A 96 5.14 -15.79 -5.03
C LEU A 96 4.65 -14.34 -5.10
N GLY A 97 3.71 -13.94 -4.24
CA GLY A 97 3.26 -12.56 -4.13
C GLY A 97 4.40 -11.60 -3.77
N LEU A 98 5.27 -12.00 -2.84
CA LEU A 98 6.46 -11.24 -2.48
C LEU A 98 7.43 -11.12 -3.66
N ALA A 99 7.75 -12.23 -4.31
CA ALA A 99 8.65 -12.25 -5.46
C ALA A 99 8.10 -11.38 -6.61
N LEU A 100 6.79 -11.50 -6.89
CA LEU A 100 6.12 -10.67 -7.89
C LEU A 100 6.20 -9.18 -7.53
N ALA A 101 5.86 -8.80 -6.31
CA ALA A 101 5.89 -7.40 -5.87
C ALA A 101 7.29 -6.78 -5.98
N LEU A 102 8.31 -7.53 -5.58
CA LEU A 102 9.71 -7.11 -5.73
C LEU A 102 10.09 -6.97 -7.21
N LEU A 103 9.67 -7.90 -8.06
CA LEU A 103 9.90 -7.86 -9.50
C LEU A 103 9.23 -6.63 -10.14
N LEU A 104 7.96 -6.37 -9.81
CA LEU A 104 7.22 -5.22 -10.33
C LEU A 104 7.84 -3.89 -9.88
N GLY A 105 8.25 -3.79 -8.62
CA GLY A 105 9.01 -2.64 -8.13
C GLY A 105 10.36 -2.49 -8.82
N ALA A 106 11.11 -3.59 -8.97
CA ALA A 106 12.40 -3.60 -9.66
C ALA A 106 12.27 -3.23 -11.13
N THR A 107 11.17 -3.61 -11.83
CA THR A 107 10.94 -3.20 -13.22
C THR A 107 10.78 -1.69 -13.36
N ASN A 108 10.05 -1.04 -12.45
CA ASN A 108 9.98 0.42 -12.41
C ASN A 108 11.36 1.04 -12.17
N GLY A 109 12.08 0.52 -11.19
CA GLY A 109 13.45 0.95 -10.91
C GLY A 109 14.38 0.78 -12.12
N ALA A 110 14.26 -0.30 -12.86
CA ALA A 110 15.06 -0.59 -14.06
C ALA A 110 14.74 0.38 -15.21
N LEU A 111 13.46 0.61 -15.50
CA LEU A 111 13.03 1.56 -16.52
C LEU A 111 13.58 2.97 -16.25
N ILE A 112 13.57 3.39 -14.98
CA ILE A 112 14.02 4.73 -14.60
C ILE A 112 15.56 4.80 -14.54
N ALA A 113 16.21 3.78 -13.96
CA ALA A 113 17.63 3.84 -13.67
C ALA A 113 18.53 3.41 -14.83
N TRP A 114 18.07 2.50 -15.71
CA TRP A 114 18.87 1.97 -16.83
C TRP A 114 18.46 2.56 -18.17
N LEU A 115 17.16 2.81 -18.35
CA LEU A 115 16.63 3.35 -19.62
C LEU A 115 16.42 4.85 -19.57
N ASP A 116 16.77 5.51 -18.45
CA ASP A 116 16.62 6.95 -18.23
C ASP A 116 15.19 7.49 -18.54
N VAL A 117 14.17 6.61 -18.38
CA VAL A 117 12.77 7.02 -18.58
C VAL A 117 12.34 7.89 -17.41
N PRO A 118 11.70 9.06 -17.65
CA PRO A 118 11.17 9.89 -16.58
C PRO A 118 10.23 9.08 -15.67
N PRO A 119 10.35 9.20 -14.32
CA PRO A 119 9.59 8.39 -13.37
C PRO A 119 8.08 8.36 -13.60
N ILE A 120 7.48 9.52 -13.90
CA ILE A 120 6.04 9.64 -14.17
C ILE A 120 5.63 8.81 -15.40
N ILE A 121 6.42 8.85 -16.48
CA ILE A 121 6.10 8.12 -17.72
C ILE A 121 6.26 6.62 -17.52
N ALA A 122 7.35 6.19 -16.86
CA ALA A 122 7.59 4.79 -16.56
C ALA A 122 6.46 4.20 -15.70
N THR A 123 6.13 4.89 -14.60
CA THR A 123 5.13 4.39 -13.64
C THR A 123 3.69 4.51 -14.16
N LEU A 124 3.38 5.48 -15.03
CA LEU A 124 2.09 5.55 -15.71
C LEU A 124 1.92 4.37 -16.68
N GLY A 125 2.95 4.06 -17.47
CA GLY A 125 2.94 2.92 -18.38
C GLY A 125 2.78 1.59 -17.65
N THR A 126 3.54 1.38 -16.59
CA THR A 126 3.43 0.16 -15.77
C THR A 126 2.12 0.10 -14.99
N MET A 127 1.53 1.23 -14.57
CA MET A 127 0.20 1.29 -13.97
C MET A 127 -0.86 0.67 -14.89
N ILE A 128 -0.87 1.08 -16.16
CA ILE A 128 -1.83 0.56 -17.15
C ILE A 128 -1.55 -0.93 -17.42
N LEU A 129 -0.28 -1.31 -17.55
CA LEU A 129 0.12 -2.69 -17.75
C LEU A 129 -0.35 -3.59 -16.59
N TYR A 130 -0.08 -3.19 -15.34
CA TYR A 130 -0.45 -3.99 -14.16
C TYR A 130 -1.96 -4.12 -14.01
N ARG A 131 -2.73 -3.06 -14.33
CA ARG A 131 -4.19 -3.12 -14.39
C ARG A 131 -4.68 -4.11 -15.44
N GLY A 132 -4.12 -4.08 -16.64
CA GLY A 132 -4.45 -5.04 -17.71
C GLY A 132 -4.15 -6.49 -17.28
N LEU A 133 -3.02 -6.71 -16.62
CA LEU A 133 -2.65 -8.04 -16.11
C LEU A 133 -3.60 -8.53 -15.01
N CYS A 134 -4.18 -7.66 -14.17
CA CYS A 134 -5.21 -8.07 -13.22
C CYS A 134 -6.40 -8.76 -13.91
N PHE A 135 -6.88 -8.19 -15.02
CA PHE A 135 -7.97 -8.79 -15.80
C PHE A 135 -7.55 -10.11 -16.48
N VAL A 136 -6.31 -10.22 -16.92
CA VAL A 136 -5.80 -11.47 -17.51
C VAL A 136 -5.74 -12.59 -16.47
N VAL A 137 -5.33 -12.27 -15.22
CA VAL A 137 -5.18 -13.25 -14.13
C VAL A 137 -6.52 -13.69 -13.54
N MET A 138 -7.43 -12.73 -13.34
CA MET A 138 -8.69 -12.98 -12.64
C MET A 138 -9.88 -13.20 -13.59
N GLY A 139 -9.85 -12.61 -14.80
CA GLY A 139 -11.03 -12.50 -15.66
C GLY A 139 -12.14 -11.74 -14.93
N ASP A 140 -13.38 -12.16 -15.15
CA ASP A 140 -14.57 -11.63 -14.46
C ASP A 140 -14.88 -12.38 -13.15
N LEU A 141 -13.96 -13.23 -12.68
CA LEU A 141 -14.18 -14.07 -11.51
C LEU A 141 -13.88 -13.29 -10.22
N GLU A 142 -14.77 -13.44 -9.26
CA GLU A 142 -14.56 -13.05 -7.89
C GLU A 142 -14.03 -14.26 -7.10
N LYS A 143 -12.89 -14.09 -6.44
CA LYS A 143 -12.24 -15.17 -5.67
C LYS A 143 -12.08 -14.74 -4.21
N SER A 144 -12.34 -15.70 -3.34
CA SER A 144 -12.32 -15.53 -1.88
C SER A 144 -11.42 -16.60 -1.23
N PRO A 145 -10.12 -16.62 -1.50
CA PRO A 145 -9.27 -17.74 -1.13
C PRO A 145 -8.90 -17.78 0.35
N PHE A 146 -9.19 -16.75 1.12
CA PHE A 146 -8.51 -16.49 2.40
C PHE A 146 -9.32 -16.86 3.65
N LEU A 147 -10.60 -17.19 3.50
CA LEU A 147 -11.53 -17.41 4.62
C LEU A 147 -11.21 -18.64 5.50
N SER A 148 -10.26 -19.48 5.10
CA SER A 148 -9.95 -20.73 5.81
C SER A 148 -8.61 -20.77 6.54
N VAL A 149 -7.84 -19.66 6.55
CA VAL A 149 -6.51 -19.60 7.18
C VAL A 149 -6.52 -18.66 8.39
N PRO A 150 -6.61 -19.21 9.64
CA PRO A 150 -6.80 -18.38 10.86
C PRO A 150 -5.69 -17.35 11.12
N ALA A 151 -4.46 -17.67 10.75
CA ALA A 151 -3.34 -16.74 10.91
C ALA A 151 -3.46 -15.54 9.96
N TYR A 152 -4.09 -15.75 8.79
CA TYR A 152 -4.31 -14.71 7.81
C TYR A 152 -5.48 -13.81 8.18
N GLU A 153 -6.56 -14.36 8.72
CA GLU A 153 -7.69 -13.58 9.24
C GLU A 153 -7.25 -12.58 10.32
N ARG A 154 -6.27 -12.97 11.15
CA ARG A 154 -5.70 -12.06 12.16
C ARG A 154 -5.02 -10.83 11.56
N LEU A 155 -4.45 -10.92 10.35
CA LEU A 155 -3.88 -9.76 9.66
C LEU A 155 -4.95 -8.78 9.17
N GLY A 156 -6.16 -9.25 8.92
CA GLY A 156 -7.33 -8.42 8.58
C GLY A 156 -7.98 -7.77 9.81
N GLN A 157 -7.64 -8.23 11.02
CA GLN A 157 -8.14 -7.67 12.27
C GLN A 157 -7.26 -6.48 12.73
N ILE A 158 -7.82 -5.66 13.63
CA ILE A 158 -7.16 -4.45 14.16
C ILE A 158 -5.77 -4.75 14.71
N SER A 159 -5.67 -5.80 15.52
CA SER A 159 -4.41 -6.17 16.19
C SER A 159 -3.33 -6.58 15.21
N GLY A 160 -3.67 -7.32 14.15
CA GLY A 160 -2.72 -7.75 13.13
C GLY A 160 -2.30 -6.63 12.18
N ALA A 161 -3.28 -5.91 11.62
CA ALA A 161 -3.02 -4.81 10.68
C ALA A 161 -2.23 -3.67 11.35
N SER A 162 -2.65 -3.24 12.53
CA SER A 162 -1.97 -2.17 13.27
C SER A 162 -0.57 -2.57 13.73
N LEU A 163 -0.38 -3.80 14.17
CA LEU A 163 0.92 -4.32 14.56
C LEU A 163 1.87 -4.37 13.36
N LEU A 164 1.41 -4.85 12.21
CA LEU A 164 2.20 -4.92 10.98
C LEU A 164 2.64 -3.52 10.53
N VAL A 165 1.72 -2.55 10.49
CA VAL A 165 2.04 -1.16 10.15
C VAL A 165 3.05 -0.60 11.14
N LEU A 166 2.80 -0.74 12.45
CA LEU A 166 3.68 -0.22 13.49
C LEU A 166 5.08 -0.82 13.41
N LEU A 167 5.20 -2.15 13.27
CA LEU A 167 6.49 -2.82 13.11
C LEU A 167 7.21 -2.36 11.84
N THR A 168 6.50 -2.21 10.73
CA THR A 168 7.08 -1.69 9.48
C THR A 168 7.63 -0.29 9.68
N PHE A 169 6.86 0.61 10.31
CA PHE A 169 7.32 1.97 10.61
C PHE A 169 8.52 2.00 11.54
N ILE A 170 8.53 1.20 12.60
CA ILE A 170 9.65 1.14 13.55
C ILE A 170 10.90 0.60 12.85
N ILE A 171 10.80 -0.54 12.16
CA ILE A 171 11.94 -1.19 11.52
C ILE A 171 12.52 -0.31 10.42
N LEU A 172 11.68 0.18 9.50
CA LEU A 172 12.15 1.03 8.41
C LEU A 172 12.57 2.42 8.91
N GLY A 173 11.85 3.00 9.85
CA GLY A 173 12.21 4.29 10.44
C GLY A 173 13.56 4.23 11.16
N PHE A 174 13.78 3.18 11.96
CA PHE A 174 15.07 2.96 12.61
C PHE A 174 16.19 2.72 11.59
N TRP A 175 15.96 1.83 10.59
CA TRP A 175 16.92 1.55 9.55
C TRP A 175 17.29 2.79 8.74
N LEU A 176 16.30 3.59 8.34
CA LEU A 176 16.53 4.83 7.60
C LEU A 176 17.38 5.83 8.40
N ASN A 177 17.04 6.04 9.69
CA ASN A 177 17.77 7.00 10.51
C ASN A 177 19.21 6.55 10.85
N CYS A 178 19.44 5.25 10.98
CA CYS A 178 20.76 4.70 11.33
C CYS A 178 21.63 4.44 10.09
N SER A 179 21.09 4.51 8.88
CA SER A 179 21.81 4.17 7.66
C SER A 179 22.23 5.40 6.86
N ARG A 180 23.39 5.29 6.18
CA ARG A 180 23.83 6.28 5.19
C ARG A 180 22.89 6.34 3.97
N TRP A 181 22.08 5.32 3.79
CA TRP A 181 21.18 5.17 2.66
C TRP A 181 20.19 6.33 2.54
N LEU A 182 19.62 6.79 3.66
CA LEU A 182 18.71 7.95 3.67
C LEU A 182 19.39 9.22 3.15
N HIS A 183 20.63 9.49 3.61
CA HIS A 183 21.38 10.67 3.16
C HIS A 183 21.69 10.60 1.66
N GLU A 184 22.02 9.41 1.15
CA GLU A 184 22.32 9.22 -0.27
C GLU A 184 21.11 9.44 -1.16
N ILE A 185 19.90 8.98 -0.76
CA ILE A 185 18.68 9.24 -1.53
C ILE A 185 18.25 10.70 -1.48
N LEU A 186 18.44 11.39 -0.36
CA LEU A 186 18.18 12.83 -0.26
C LEU A 186 19.13 13.63 -1.15
N MET A 187 20.43 13.29 -1.18
CA MET A 187 21.40 13.90 -2.09
C MET A 187 21.03 13.64 -3.55
N LEU A 188 20.61 12.42 -3.87
CA LEU A 188 20.17 12.03 -5.22
C LEU A 188 18.97 12.87 -5.65
N GLY A 189 17.95 13.03 -4.79
CA GLY A 189 16.77 13.83 -5.09
C GLY A 189 17.06 15.33 -5.23
N GLY A 190 18.05 15.83 -4.50
CA GLY A 190 18.46 17.22 -4.62
C GLY A 190 19.21 17.53 -5.93
N ASN A 191 20.18 16.71 -6.29
CA ASN A 191 20.94 16.83 -7.55
C ASN A 191 21.59 15.49 -7.92
N PRO A 192 21.03 14.74 -8.88
CA PRO A 192 21.56 13.43 -9.28
C PRO A 192 22.97 13.50 -9.90
N ILE A 193 23.30 14.61 -10.55
CA ILE A 193 24.63 14.82 -11.14
C ILE A 193 25.67 15.00 -10.03
N ALA A 194 25.41 15.88 -9.06
CA ALA A 194 26.27 16.08 -7.92
C ALA A 194 26.42 14.81 -7.08
N ALA A 195 25.35 14.04 -6.89
CA ALA A 195 25.39 12.75 -6.21
C ALA A 195 26.33 11.75 -6.90
N ARG A 196 26.32 11.68 -8.25
CA ARG A 196 27.27 10.85 -9.02
C ARG A 196 28.72 11.28 -8.80
N TYR A 197 29.01 12.58 -8.84
CA TYR A 197 30.37 13.10 -8.59
C TYR A 197 30.83 12.86 -7.13
N ALA A 198 29.89 12.80 -6.19
CA ALA A 198 30.16 12.40 -4.81
C ALA A 198 30.36 10.88 -4.61
N GLY A 199 30.33 10.09 -5.70
CA GLY A 199 30.54 8.63 -5.66
C GLY A 199 29.30 7.82 -5.25
N ILE A 200 28.11 8.44 -5.22
CA ILE A 200 26.86 7.72 -4.90
C ILE A 200 26.42 6.87 -6.11
N PRO A 201 26.17 5.57 -5.93
CA PRO A 201 25.71 4.70 -7.00
C PRO A 201 24.23 4.95 -7.32
N VAL A 202 23.92 6.03 -8.04
CA VAL A 202 22.58 6.54 -8.33
C VAL A 202 21.64 5.44 -8.87
N THR A 203 22.08 4.71 -9.90
CA THR A 203 21.30 3.62 -10.51
C THR A 203 20.90 2.57 -9.48
N ARG A 204 21.85 2.14 -8.64
CA ARG A 204 21.58 1.15 -7.59
C ARG A 204 20.60 1.69 -6.55
N ARG A 205 20.69 2.98 -6.19
CA ARG A 205 19.79 3.58 -5.20
C ARG A 205 18.37 3.70 -5.72
N ILE A 206 18.18 4.10 -6.97
CA ILE A 206 16.86 4.12 -7.62
C ILE A 206 16.24 2.71 -7.62
N MET A 207 17.01 1.69 -8.06
CA MET A 207 16.54 0.30 -8.04
C MET A 207 16.09 -0.13 -6.64
N GLN A 208 16.87 0.18 -5.61
CA GLN A 208 16.53 -0.16 -4.23
C GLN A 208 15.27 0.55 -3.73
N VAL A 209 15.09 1.82 -4.06
CA VAL A 209 13.90 2.60 -3.69
C VAL A 209 12.64 1.96 -4.27
N TYR A 210 12.60 1.70 -5.57
CA TYR A 210 11.43 1.11 -6.21
C TYR A 210 11.19 -0.35 -5.80
N SER A 211 12.24 -1.13 -5.54
CA SER A 211 12.10 -2.48 -4.98
C SER A 211 11.52 -2.45 -3.55
N LEU A 212 11.92 -1.48 -2.74
CA LEU A 212 11.35 -1.27 -1.40
C LEU A 212 9.87 -0.88 -1.46
N VAL A 213 9.49 -0.05 -2.44
CA VAL A 213 8.07 0.23 -2.70
C VAL A 213 7.31 -1.04 -3.10
N GLY A 214 7.92 -1.92 -3.90
CA GLY A 214 7.38 -3.25 -4.19
C GLY A 214 7.14 -4.06 -2.93
N LEU A 215 8.11 -4.10 -2.01
CA LEU A 215 7.97 -4.78 -0.72
C LEU A 215 6.81 -4.20 0.12
N LEU A 216 6.71 -2.89 0.22
CA LEU A 216 5.62 -2.22 0.94
C LEU A 216 4.27 -2.45 0.26
N GLY A 217 4.26 -2.51 -1.08
CA GLY A 217 3.10 -2.89 -1.87
C GLY A 217 2.64 -4.33 -1.60
N PHE A 218 3.58 -5.27 -1.41
CA PHE A 218 3.24 -6.63 -0.97
C PHE A 218 2.59 -6.65 0.42
N LEU A 219 3.15 -5.92 1.39
CA LEU A 219 2.56 -5.83 2.72
C LEU A 219 1.16 -5.18 2.68
N ALA A 220 0.99 -4.17 1.85
CA ALA A 220 -0.33 -3.55 1.61
C ALA A 220 -1.31 -4.53 0.95
N ALA A 221 -0.87 -5.34 -0.01
CA ALA A 221 -1.70 -6.38 -0.63
C ALA A 221 -2.12 -7.45 0.40
N LEU A 222 -1.21 -7.86 1.28
CA LEU A 222 -1.53 -8.79 2.37
C LEU A 222 -2.61 -8.27 3.31
N THR A 223 -2.48 -7.01 3.78
CA THR A 223 -3.48 -6.42 4.68
C THR A 223 -4.81 -6.17 3.98
N PHE A 224 -4.76 -5.73 2.71
CA PHE A 224 -5.95 -5.50 1.90
C PHE A 224 -6.75 -6.79 1.68
N THR A 225 -6.08 -7.85 1.24
CA THR A 225 -6.72 -9.13 0.95
C THR A 225 -7.16 -9.86 2.21
N ALA A 226 -6.46 -9.71 3.34
CA ALA A 226 -6.85 -10.30 4.62
C ALA A 226 -8.17 -9.72 5.17
N ARG A 227 -8.47 -8.46 4.81
CA ARG A 227 -9.69 -7.79 5.25
C ARG A 227 -10.88 -8.05 4.34
N ASN A 228 -10.64 -8.08 3.03
CA ASN A 228 -11.72 -8.21 2.05
C ASN A 228 -12.06 -9.68 1.82
N SER A 229 -13.32 -10.03 2.04
CA SER A 229 -13.81 -11.40 1.85
C SER A 229 -13.76 -11.86 0.40
N SER A 230 -13.72 -10.93 -0.56
CA SER A 230 -13.59 -11.22 -1.98
C SER A 230 -12.67 -10.22 -2.68
N VAL A 231 -12.01 -10.70 -3.71
CA VAL A 231 -11.11 -9.93 -4.57
C VAL A 231 -11.55 -10.14 -6.01
N SER A 232 -11.80 -9.06 -6.75
CA SER A 232 -12.05 -9.07 -8.19
C SER A 232 -11.20 -8.03 -8.91
N ALA A 233 -10.93 -8.26 -10.19
CA ALA A 233 -10.15 -7.30 -10.99
C ALA A 233 -10.84 -5.94 -11.05
N SER A 234 -12.17 -5.90 -11.16
CA SER A 234 -12.96 -4.67 -11.21
C SER A 234 -12.95 -3.91 -9.89
N SER A 235 -13.08 -4.59 -8.74
CA SER A 235 -13.09 -3.94 -7.42
C SER A 235 -11.76 -3.27 -7.07
N LEU A 236 -10.66 -3.79 -7.61
CA LEU A 236 -9.32 -3.27 -7.38
C LEU A 236 -8.92 -2.15 -8.35
N THR A 237 -9.50 -2.13 -9.55
CA THR A 237 -9.17 -1.16 -10.59
C THR A 237 -10.15 -0.01 -10.70
N ASP A 238 -11.40 -0.19 -10.29
CA ASP A 238 -12.46 0.81 -10.37
C ASP A 238 -12.97 1.18 -8.97
N ARG A 239 -12.72 2.41 -8.55
CA ARG A 239 -13.29 2.99 -7.30
C ARG A 239 -14.79 3.33 -7.44
N LYS A 240 -15.45 2.91 -8.50
CA LYS A 240 -16.87 3.27 -8.77
C LYS A 240 -17.88 2.39 -8.05
N SER A 241 -17.47 1.36 -7.31
CA SER A 241 -18.42 0.46 -6.63
C SER A 241 -18.67 0.79 -5.16
N VAL A 242 -18.38 2.02 -4.72
CA VAL A 242 -18.76 2.51 -3.39
C VAL A 242 -19.55 3.80 -3.56
N VAL A 243 -20.75 3.66 -4.09
CA VAL A 243 -21.86 4.61 -3.91
C VAL A 243 -23.12 3.81 -3.70
#